data_95b623ee467d3f73d0ab8e862d942502
#
_entry.id   95b623ee467d3f73d0ab8e862d942502
#
_cell.length_a   1.000
_cell.length_b   1.000
_cell.length_c   1.000
_cell.angle_alpha   90.00
_cell.angle_beta   90.00
_cell.angle_gamma   90.00
#
_symmetry.space_group_name_H-M   'P 1'
#
loop_
_entity.id
_entity.type
_entity.pdbx_description
1 polymer ?
#
loop_
_entity_poly.entity_id
_entity_poly.type
_entity_poly.pdbx_seq_one_letter_code
_entity_poly.pdbx_strand_id
1 'polypeptide(L)'
;MKPTIKIVNSKKLLHTFIHLPAIIHKEHQNWVPPIYMDDREFFNPKKNKAFSYCDTILILALREQEVVGRAMGIINHKYNKQHHEKDVRFSFIECWDDQETYHTLIDYIAQWGKSKGMQKMVGPLGFTDKDPQGFLAEGYEEPTVIATNCSFPYMINLTENEGFTKKVDLVVYKIPIPQEEPIFYKKIRVRFEQQNHQLKVLEFSSRRKVKPYIRPVLNLVNQTFAGIYGFWPFTEDEMDDFANRYLYLINPRFIKLMVNNQNEVVAFVIGMSDISKGIQKARGYLLPFGFIHILKAGKKSKQLNLLLGAIHPDYQGKGLDVIMGIKMFDSARRAGKTVIDSHLELEHNHKVRAEMEKVGGRVYKRFRIFEKPLY
;
A
#
# COMPACT_ATOMS: atom_id res chain seq x y z
N MET A 1 25.85 1.27 -25.84
CA MET A 1 26.65 2.02 -24.82
C MET A 1 26.12 1.70 -23.43
N LYS A 2 27.02 1.51 -22.45
CA LYS A 2 26.62 1.22 -21.05
C LYS A 2 25.85 2.41 -20.46
N PRO A 3 24.74 2.20 -19.71
CA PRO A 3 24.02 3.28 -19.07
C PRO A 3 24.88 4.02 -18.04
N THR A 4 24.65 5.31 -17.87
CA THR A 4 25.30 6.15 -16.84
C THR A 4 24.27 6.66 -15.85
N ILE A 5 24.69 6.89 -14.61
CA ILE A 5 23.79 7.37 -13.56
C ILE A 5 23.81 8.89 -13.46
N LYS A 6 22.63 9.49 -13.34
CA LYS A 6 22.42 10.89 -13.03
C LYS A 6 21.58 11.03 -11.76
N ILE A 7 22.14 11.70 -10.74
CA ILE A 7 21.42 12.00 -9.50
C ILE A 7 20.37 13.07 -9.76
N VAL A 8 19.17 12.86 -9.21
CA VAL A 8 18.04 13.79 -9.31
C VAL A 8 18.23 14.93 -8.30
N ASN A 9 18.77 16.04 -8.75
CA ASN A 9 19.09 17.21 -7.92
C ASN A 9 18.41 18.51 -8.39
N SER A 10 17.47 18.42 -9.33
CA SER A 10 16.73 19.56 -9.85
C SER A 10 15.26 19.26 -10.07
N LYS A 11 14.41 20.30 -10.09
CA LYS A 11 12.97 20.15 -10.37
C LYS A 11 12.71 19.49 -11.73
N LYS A 12 13.54 19.77 -12.75
CA LYS A 12 13.42 19.17 -14.08
C LYS A 12 13.68 17.67 -14.02
N LEU A 13 14.75 17.24 -13.36
CA LEU A 13 15.07 15.82 -13.20
C LEU A 13 14.05 15.09 -12.34
N LEU A 14 13.53 15.73 -11.29
CA LEU A 14 12.45 15.16 -10.48
C LEU A 14 11.17 14.99 -11.30
N HIS A 15 10.84 15.95 -12.15
CA HIS A 15 9.70 15.79 -13.07
C HIS A 15 9.91 14.59 -14.01
N THR A 16 11.10 14.44 -14.58
CA THR A 16 11.44 13.28 -15.42
C THR A 16 11.32 11.97 -14.62
N PHE A 17 11.86 11.94 -13.40
CA PHE A 17 11.77 10.78 -12.49
C PHE A 17 10.31 10.36 -12.23
N ILE A 18 9.45 11.30 -11.90
CA ILE A 18 8.02 11.04 -11.59
C ILE A 18 7.27 10.55 -12.83
N HIS A 19 7.58 11.09 -14.02
CA HIS A 19 6.81 10.80 -15.23
C HIS A 19 7.36 9.68 -16.11
N LEU A 20 8.57 9.16 -15.83
CA LEU A 20 9.15 8.05 -16.60
C LEU A 20 8.23 6.80 -16.66
N PRO A 21 7.54 6.38 -15.57
CA PRO A 21 6.61 5.24 -15.64
C PRO A 21 5.53 5.39 -16.69
N ALA A 22 5.02 6.59 -16.91
CA ALA A 22 4.00 6.82 -17.93
C ALA A 22 4.50 6.56 -19.35
N ILE A 23 5.81 6.62 -19.58
CA ILE A 23 6.46 6.30 -20.87
C ILE A 23 6.67 4.79 -20.96
N ILE A 24 7.22 4.16 -19.90
CA ILE A 24 7.49 2.72 -19.86
C ILE A 24 6.18 1.92 -19.96
N HIS A 25 5.15 2.34 -19.24
CA HIS A 25 3.85 1.66 -19.19
C HIS A 25 2.84 2.16 -20.24
N LYS A 26 3.25 2.87 -21.27
CA LYS A 26 2.35 3.47 -22.27
C LYS A 26 1.34 2.48 -22.87
N GLU A 27 1.78 1.27 -23.17
CA GLU A 27 0.95 0.21 -23.75
C GLU A 27 0.44 -0.81 -22.71
N HIS A 28 0.70 -0.56 -21.42
CA HIS A 28 0.31 -1.47 -20.34
C HIS A 28 -1.11 -1.15 -19.86
N GLN A 29 -2.10 -1.87 -20.36
CA GLN A 29 -3.54 -1.62 -20.12
C GLN A 29 -3.94 -1.64 -18.64
N ASN A 30 -3.27 -2.46 -17.82
CA ASN A 30 -3.57 -2.61 -16.40
C ASN A 30 -2.83 -1.61 -15.51
N TRP A 31 -1.93 -0.81 -16.08
CA TRP A 31 -1.22 0.20 -15.34
C TRP A 31 -2.13 1.39 -14.99
N VAL A 32 -2.06 1.82 -13.75
CA VAL A 32 -2.74 3.01 -13.25
C VAL A 32 -1.67 4.03 -12.84
N PRO A 33 -1.63 5.20 -13.47
CA PRO A 33 -0.65 6.21 -13.10
C PRO A 33 -0.85 6.65 -11.64
N PRO A 34 0.20 7.06 -10.95
CA PRO A 34 0.06 7.70 -9.65
C PRO A 34 -0.74 9.01 -9.80
N ILE A 35 -1.27 9.51 -8.70
CA ILE A 35 -1.77 10.88 -8.65
C ILE A 35 -0.55 11.79 -8.56
N TYR A 36 -0.17 12.42 -9.66
CA TYR A 36 1.08 13.18 -9.77
C TYR A 36 1.22 14.34 -8.76
N MET A 37 0.11 14.84 -8.25
CA MET A 37 0.14 15.83 -7.17
C MET A 37 0.68 15.19 -5.87
N ASP A 38 0.24 13.98 -5.56
CA ASP A 38 0.67 13.22 -4.38
C ASP A 38 2.15 12.82 -4.52
N ASP A 39 2.59 12.37 -5.70
CA ASP A 39 4.00 12.04 -5.96
C ASP A 39 4.92 13.26 -5.79
N ARG A 40 4.49 14.44 -6.25
CA ARG A 40 5.28 15.67 -6.05
C ARG A 40 5.46 16.02 -4.58
N GLU A 41 4.47 15.74 -3.73
CA GLU A 41 4.59 15.91 -2.28
C GLU A 41 5.41 14.79 -1.66
N PHE A 42 5.21 13.55 -2.09
CA PHE A 42 5.93 12.37 -1.61
C PHE A 42 7.45 12.50 -1.78
N PHE A 43 7.91 12.95 -2.95
CA PHE A 43 9.33 13.15 -3.24
C PHE A 43 9.88 14.52 -2.81
N ASN A 44 9.11 15.33 -2.08
CA ASN A 44 9.53 16.64 -1.60
C ASN A 44 10.03 16.55 -0.14
N PRO A 45 11.34 16.75 0.13
CA PRO A 45 11.87 16.66 1.49
C PRO A 45 11.26 17.68 2.48
N LYS A 46 10.68 18.78 1.97
CA LYS A 46 10.01 19.77 2.82
C LYS A 46 8.58 19.37 3.20
N LYS A 47 7.98 18.43 2.46
CA LYS A 47 6.59 17.99 2.66
C LYS A 47 6.53 16.63 3.33
N ASN A 48 7.35 15.68 2.90
CA ASN A 48 7.36 14.33 3.40
C ASN A 48 8.29 14.20 4.62
N LYS A 49 7.71 13.97 5.78
CA LYS A 49 8.40 13.84 7.07
C LYS A 49 9.43 12.71 7.09
N ALA A 50 9.24 11.66 6.27
CA ALA A 50 10.14 10.52 6.22
C ALA A 50 11.59 10.91 5.87
N PHE A 51 11.79 11.99 5.11
CA PHE A 51 13.12 12.50 4.81
C PHE A 51 13.90 13.00 6.06
N SER A 52 13.22 13.27 7.18
CA SER A 52 13.90 13.71 8.42
C SER A 52 14.61 12.57 9.15
N TYR A 53 14.25 11.31 8.86
CA TYR A 53 14.84 10.13 9.50
C TYR A 53 15.36 9.08 8.51
N CYS A 54 15.37 9.40 7.23
CA CYS A 54 15.91 8.55 6.18
C CYS A 54 16.96 9.28 5.36
N ASP A 55 18.07 8.59 5.06
CA ASP A 55 18.90 8.99 3.93
C ASP A 55 18.27 8.50 2.64
N THR A 56 18.31 9.32 1.59
CA THR A 56 17.71 8.98 0.30
C THR A 56 18.56 9.41 -0.87
N ILE A 57 18.48 8.65 -1.96
CA ILE A 57 19.04 9.02 -3.24
C ILE A 57 18.07 8.67 -4.36
N LEU A 58 17.77 9.61 -5.24
CA LEU A 58 16.98 9.40 -6.44
C LEU A 58 17.92 9.46 -7.65
N ILE A 59 17.82 8.46 -8.51
CA ILE A 59 18.70 8.30 -9.67
C ILE A 59 17.93 8.01 -10.96
N LEU A 60 18.50 8.46 -12.06
CA LEU A 60 18.07 8.13 -13.43
C LEU A 60 19.22 7.43 -14.13
N ALA A 61 18.92 6.37 -14.87
CA ALA A 61 19.87 5.77 -15.81
C ALA A 61 19.68 6.40 -17.19
N LEU A 62 20.79 6.83 -17.82
CA LEU A 62 20.79 7.45 -19.13
C LEU A 62 21.63 6.62 -20.10
N ARG A 63 21.11 6.38 -21.32
CA ARG A 63 21.84 5.84 -22.45
C ARG A 63 21.76 6.85 -23.58
N GLU A 64 22.92 7.33 -24.07
CA GLU A 64 22.98 8.34 -25.14
C GLU A 64 22.07 9.58 -24.90
N GLN A 65 22.04 10.07 -23.67
CA GLN A 65 21.20 11.19 -23.20
C GLN A 65 19.71 10.87 -23.01
N GLU A 66 19.22 9.71 -23.44
CA GLU A 66 17.85 9.27 -23.15
C GLU A 66 17.77 8.63 -21.77
N VAL A 67 16.68 8.91 -21.05
CA VAL A 67 16.43 8.31 -19.75
C VAL A 67 15.81 6.93 -19.97
N VAL A 68 16.54 5.89 -19.55
CA VAL A 68 16.17 4.48 -19.75
C VAL A 68 15.78 3.75 -18.46
N GLY A 69 15.87 4.41 -17.31
CA GLY A 69 15.44 3.83 -16.05
C GLY A 69 15.50 4.84 -14.90
N ARG A 70 14.84 4.49 -13.81
CA ARG A 70 14.86 5.25 -12.55
C ARG A 70 14.95 4.30 -11.37
N ALA A 71 15.46 4.78 -10.24
CA ALA A 71 15.38 4.08 -8.96
C ALA A 71 15.56 5.05 -7.80
N MET A 72 15.08 4.67 -6.62
CA MET A 72 15.29 5.37 -5.36
C MET A 72 15.95 4.44 -4.36
N GLY A 73 17.06 4.88 -3.76
CA GLY A 73 17.67 4.26 -2.59
C GLY A 73 17.18 4.93 -1.31
N ILE A 74 16.91 4.14 -0.26
CA ILE A 74 16.42 4.62 1.04
C ILE A 74 17.14 3.87 2.17
N ILE A 75 17.66 4.60 3.16
CA ILE A 75 18.13 4.04 4.41
C ILE A 75 17.23 4.61 5.52
N ASN A 76 16.34 3.80 6.06
CA ASN A 76 15.50 4.22 7.18
C ASN A 76 16.24 3.94 8.49
N HIS A 77 16.90 4.96 9.04
CA HIS A 77 17.73 4.84 10.22
C HIS A 77 16.94 4.41 11.47
N LYS A 78 15.69 4.88 11.59
CA LYS A 78 14.84 4.52 12.73
C LYS A 78 14.44 3.05 12.68
N TYR A 79 14.00 2.58 11.50
CA TYR A 79 13.65 1.17 11.28
C TYR A 79 14.85 0.26 11.53
N ASN A 80 15.99 0.57 10.90
CA ASN A 80 17.22 -0.21 11.03
C ASN A 80 17.67 -0.32 12.51
N LYS A 81 17.60 0.79 13.25
CA LYS A 81 17.92 0.80 14.71
C LYS A 81 16.97 -0.06 15.52
N GLN A 82 15.66 0.04 15.27
CA GLN A 82 14.64 -0.70 16.05
C GLN A 82 14.71 -2.22 15.78
N HIS A 83 14.99 -2.60 14.55
CA HIS A 83 15.01 -4.01 14.14
C HIS A 83 16.43 -4.61 14.12
N HIS A 84 17.45 -3.87 14.58
CA HIS A 84 18.87 -4.29 14.53
C HIS A 84 19.33 -4.68 13.13
N GLU A 85 18.80 -4.01 12.09
CA GLU A 85 19.10 -4.23 10.68
C GLU A 85 20.13 -3.19 10.17
N LYS A 86 20.81 -3.54 9.10
CA LYS A 86 21.69 -2.64 8.33
C LYS A 86 21.27 -2.67 6.86
N ASP A 87 20.02 -2.30 6.62
CA ASP A 87 19.39 -2.41 5.30
C ASP A 87 19.41 -1.09 4.55
N VAL A 88 19.81 -1.17 3.26
CA VAL A 88 19.43 -0.18 2.26
C VAL A 88 18.24 -0.73 1.47
N ARG A 89 17.24 0.07 1.28
CA ARG A 89 16.07 -0.27 0.48
C ARG A 89 16.23 0.27 -0.93
N PHE A 90 15.76 -0.49 -1.94
CA PHE A 90 15.51 0.06 -3.27
C PHE A 90 13.99 0.15 -3.49
N SER A 91 13.56 1.23 -4.14
CA SER A 91 12.14 1.51 -4.40
C SER A 91 11.99 2.30 -5.70
N PHE A 92 10.76 2.41 -6.20
CA PHE A 92 10.44 3.18 -7.41
C PHE A 92 11.38 2.86 -8.57
N ILE A 93 11.86 1.60 -8.63
CA ILE A 93 12.74 1.14 -9.70
C ILE A 93 11.90 0.72 -10.90
N GLU A 94 12.22 1.31 -12.04
CA GLU A 94 11.58 1.02 -13.31
C GLU A 94 12.57 1.22 -14.46
N CYS A 95 12.59 0.28 -15.38
CA CYS A 95 13.33 0.34 -16.66
C CYS A 95 12.61 -0.55 -17.68
N TRP A 96 13.00 -0.48 -18.93
CA TRP A 96 12.60 -1.48 -19.92
C TRP A 96 13.25 -2.84 -19.62
N ASP A 97 12.90 -3.88 -20.37
CA ASP A 97 13.49 -5.23 -20.26
C ASP A 97 14.96 -5.18 -20.73
N ASP A 98 15.83 -4.71 -19.85
CA ASP A 98 17.25 -4.45 -20.11
C ASP A 98 18.06 -4.67 -18.83
N GLN A 99 18.72 -5.83 -18.76
CA GLN A 99 19.53 -6.22 -17.61
C GLN A 99 20.66 -5.23 -17.31
N GLU A 100 21.28 -4.63 -18.32
CA GLU A 100 22.41 -3.70 -18.13
C GLU A 100 21.93 -2.41 -17.45
N THR A 101 20.77 -1.90 -17.84
CA THR A 101 20.13 -0.74 -17.18
C THR A 101 19.74 -1.07 -15.75
N TYR A 102 19.09 -2.23 -15.53
CA TYR A 102 18.70 -2.67 -14.19
C TYR A 102 19.91 -2.86 -13.29
N HIS A 103 20.95 -3.55 -13.77
CA HIS A 103 22.22 -3.72 -13.06
C HIS A 103 22.83 -2.38 -12.66
N THR A 104 22.91 -1.43 -13.59
CA THR A 104 23.49 -0.10 -13.33
C THR A 104 22.75 0.65 -12.21
N LEU A 105 21.41 0.55 -12.16
CA LEU A 105 20.59 1.16 -11.10
C LEU A 105 20.82 0.49 -9.75
N ILE A 106 20.79 -0.84 -9.71
CA ILE A 106 20.94 -1.63 -8.48
C ILE A 106 22.35 -1.52 -7.93
N ASP A 107 23.37 -1.62 -8.79
CA ASP A 107 24.77 -1.49 -8.35
C ASP A 107 25.05 -0.12 -7.75
N TYR A 108 24.52 0.95 -8.35
CA TYR A 108 24.68 2.28 -7.80
C TYR A 108 24.10 2.42 -6.39
N ILE A 109 22.89 1.90 -6.16
CA ILE A 109 22.26 1.90 -4.83
C ILE A 109 23.05 1.01 -3.86
N ALA A 110 23.56 -0.15 -4.33
CA ALA A 110 24.40 -1.04 -3.54
C ALA A 110 25.69 -0.35 -3.06
N GLN A 111 26.40 0.32 -3.95
CA GLN A 111 27.63 1.06 -3.62
C GLN A 111 27.33 2.22 -2.66
N TRP A 112 26.25 2.96 -2.91
CA TRP A 112 25.79 4.01 -2.00
C TRP A 112 25.44 3.46 -0.62
N GLY A 113 24.73 2.33 -0.54
CA GLY A 113 24.40 1.66 0.72
C GLY A 113 25.65 1.21 1.47
N LYS A 114 26.60 0.56 0.78
CA LYS A 114 27.91 0.16 1.34
C LYS A 114 28.68 1.35 1.91
N SER A 115 28.73 2.47 1.20
CA SER A 115 29.38 3.70 1.66
C SER A 115 28.78 4.27 2.94
N LYS A 116 27.54 3.91 3.25
CA LYS A 116 26.80 4.27 4.46
C LYS A 116 26.82 3.15 5.53
N GLY A 117 27.58 2.08 5.31
CA GLY A 117 27.71 0.97 6.26
C GLY A 117 26.56 -0.02 6.24
N MET A 118 25.72 -0.02 5.19
CA MET A 118 24.66 -1.02 5.03
C MET A 118 25.25 -2.37 4.57
N GLN A 119 24.62 -3.46 5.00
CA GLN A 119 25.09 -4.83 4.79
C GLN A 119 24.14 -5.67 3.95
N LYS A 120 22.92 -5.18 3.72
CA LYS A 120 21.89 -5.88 2.98
C LYS A 120 21.07 -4.87 2.15
N MET A 121 20.65 -5.28 0.97
CA MET A 121 19.70 -4.56 0.13
C MET A 121 18.35 -5.27 0.12
N VAL A 122 17.28 -4.52 0.26
CA VAL A 122 15.90 -5.05 0.34
C VAL A 122 14.98 -4.20 -0.54
N GLY A 123 14.04 -4.82 -1.23
CA GLY A 123 13.04 -4.09 -1.99
C GLY A 123 12.28 -4.92 -3.05
N PRO A 124 11.40 -4.28 -3.80
CA PRO A 124 11.01 -2.86 -3.68
C PRO A 124 10.28 -2.57 -2.37
N LEU A 125 10.73 -1.56 -1.64
CA LEU A 125 10.13 -1.13 -0.39
C LEU A 125 10.38 0.37 -0.18
N GLY A 126 9.31 1.15 0.04
CA GLY A 126 9.39 2.58 0.28
C GLY A 126 9.92 2.96 1.68
N PHE A 127 9.54 4.13 2.15
CA PHE A 127 9.91 4.57 3.51
C PHE A 127 9.35 3.66 4.59
N THR A 128 8.11 3.19 4.38
CA THR A 128 7.38 2.30 5.30
C THR A 128 6.51 1.30 4.52
N ASP A 129 5.85 0.40 5.22
CA ASP A 129 4.83 -0.53 4.70
C ASP A 129 3.60 0.14 4.07
N LYS A 130 3.42 1.44 4.30
CA LYS A 130 2.29 2.24 3.78
C LYS A 130 2.52 2.71 2.34
N ASP A 131 3.74 2.60 1.86
CA ASP A 131 4.13 2.90 0.49
C ASP A 131 3.98 1.67 -0.40
N PRO A 132 3.86 1.81 -1.72
CA PRO A 132 3.84 0.67 -2.63
C PRO A 132 5.08 -0.21 -2.45
N GLN A 133 4.86 -1.52 -2.28
CA GLN A 133 5.92 -2.47 -1.97
C GLN A 133 5.81 -3.76 -2.80
N GLY A 134 6.95 -4.40 -3.03
CA GLY A 134 7.07 -5.62 -3.83
C GLY A 134 6.92 -5.39 -5.34
N PHE A 135 7.50 -6.27 -6.13
CA PHE A 135 7.14 -6.41 -7.54
C PHE A 135 5.92 -7.30 -7.68
N LEU A 136 5.03 -6.98 -8.62
CA LEU A 136 3.93 -7.88 -8.98
C LEU A 136 4.53 -9.20 -9.50
N ALA A 137 4.17 -10.33 -8.87
CA ALA A 137 4.65 -11.66 -9.21
C ALA A 137 3.55 -12.56 -9.80
N GLU A 138 2.28 -12.29 -9.48
CA GLU A 138 1.10 -12.98 -10.01
C GLU A 138 -0.05 -11.98 -10.16
N GLY A 139 -0.94 -12.18 -11.16
CA GLY A 139 -2.12 -11.34 -11.38
C GLY A 139 -1.85 -10.14 -12.30
N TYR A 140 -0.97 -10.30 -13.26
CA TYR A 140 -0.62 -9.27 -14.26
C TYR A 140 -1.79 -8.83 -15.15
N GLU A 141 -2.80 -9.70 -15.31
CA GLU A 141 -4.02 -9.46 -16.07
C GLU A 141 -5.02 -8.55 -15.36
N GLU A 142 -4.78 -8.24 -14.09
CA GLU A 142 -5.68 -7.45 -13.26
C GLU A 142 -5.21 -6.00 -13.12
N PRO A 143 -6.13 -5.03 -13.15
CA PRO A 143 -5.77 -3.62 -12.99
C PRO A 143 -5.04 -3.34 -11.68
N THR A 144 -4.10 -2.41 -11.71
CA THR A 144 -3.43 -1.91 -10.50
C THR A 144 -4.45 -1.24 -9.56
N VAL A 145 -4.33 -1.53 -8.28
CA VAL A 145 -5.13 -0.91 -7.21
C VAL A 145 -4.30 0.19 -6.55
N ILE A 146 -4.98 1.20 -6.01
CA ILE A 146 -4.32 2.30 -5.29
C ILE A 146 -3.34 1.76 -4.23
N ALA A 147 -2.22 2.45 -4.05
CA ALA A 147 -1.15 2.11 -3.12
C ALA A 147 -0.50 0.73 -3.35
N THR A 148 -0.62 0.15 -4.54
CA THR A 148 0.13 -1.05 -4.93
C THR A 148 1.02 -0.76 -6.13
N ASN A 149 2.12 -1.51 -6.26
CA ASN A 149 2.98 -1.43 -7.43
C ASN A 149 2.31 -2.05 -8.67
N CYS A 150 2.74 -1.59 -9.82
CA CYS A 150 2.53 -2.26 -11.10
C CYS A 150 3.91 -2.48 -11.72
N SER A 151 4.21 -3.72 -12.07
CA SER A 151 5.47 -4.04 -12.74
C SER A 151 5.23 -5.03 -13.87
N PHE A 152 6.11 -5.03 -14.86
CA PHE A 152 6.14 -6.07 -15.88
C PHE A 152 6.75 -7.37 -15.32
N PRO A 153 6.40 -8.54 -15.88
CA PRO A 153 6.95 -9.83 -15.43
C PRO A 153 8.49 -9.89 -15.47
N TYR A 154 9.13 -9.23 -16.44
CA TYR A 154 10.59 -9.24 -16.58
C TYR A 154 11.31 -8.61 -15.37
N MET A 155 10.65 -7.74 -14.58
CA MET A 155 11.27 -7.12 -13.40
C MET A 155 11.67 -8.16 -12.34
N ILE A 156 10.92 -9.26 -12.22
CA ILE A 156 11.29 -10.40 -11.35
C ILE A 156 12.59 -11.03 -11.86
N ASN A 157 12.65 -11.36 -13.14
CA ASN A 157 13.83 -12.00 -13.75
C ASN A 157 15.07 -11.12 -13.64
N LEU A 158 14.93 -9.81 -13.96
CA LEU A 158 16.03 -8.85 -13.83
C LEU A 158 16.57 -8.82 -12.39
N THR A 159 15.67 -8.90 -11.40
CA THR A 159 16.03 -8.86 -9.98
C THR A 159 16.74 -10.16 -9.56
N GLU A 160 16.21 -11.31 -9.95
CA GLU A 160 16.81 -12.63 -9.65
C GLU A 160 18.19 -12.79 -10.32
N ASN A 161 18.35 -12.29 -11.55
CA ASN A 161 19.65 -12.26 -12.26
C ASN A 161 20.71 -11.41 -11.53
N GLU A 162 20.31 -10.41 -10.73
CA GLU A 162 21.23 -9.67 -9.85
C GLU A 162 21.56 -10.43 -8.56
N GLY A 163 21.10 -11.66 -8.39
CA GLY A 163 21.37 -12.51 -7.22
C GLY A 163 20.52 -12.18 -5.99
N PHE A 164 19.39 -11.53 -6.18
CA PHE A 164 18.42 -11.37 -5.12
C PHE A 164 17.60 -12.65 -4.92
N THR A 165 17.20 -12.88 -3.69
CA THR A 165 16.30 -13.96 -3.29
C THR A 165 15.02 -13.40 -2.69
N LYS A 166 13.97 -14.20 -2.68
CA LYS A 166 12.71 -13.83 -2.04
C LYS A 166 12.90 -13.54 -0.54
N LYS A 167 12.46 -12.37 -0.09
CA LYS A 167 12.33 -12.03 1.33
C LYS A 167 10.97 -12.42 1.88
N VAL A 168 9.91 -11.91 1.26
CA VAL A 168 8.53 -12.15 1.67
C VAL A 168 7.59 -11.86 0.51
N ASP A 169 6.50 -12.63 0.43
CA ASP A 169 5.39 -12.35 -0.47
C ASP A 169 4.23 -11.66 0.28
N LEU A 170 3.58 -10.77 -0.44
CA LEU A 170 2.33 -10.12 -0.06
C LEU A 170 1.25 -10.64 -1.00
N VAL A 171 0.16 -11.15 -0.45
CA VAL A 171 -0.95 -11.70 -1.21
C VAL A 171 -2.16 -10.79 -1.16
N VAL A 172 -2.95 -10.78 -2.21
CA VAL A 172 -4.20 -10.02 -2.29
C VAL A 172 -5.33 -10.98 -2.61
N TYR A 173 -6.40 -10.90 -1.83
CA TYR A 173 -7.60 -11.71 -2.01
C TYR A 173 -8.68 -10.96 -2.76
N LYS A 174 -9.33 -11.64 -3.70
CA LYS A 174 -10.64 -11.26 -4.23
C LYS A 174 -11.71 -12.03 -3.47
N ILE A 175 -12.61 -11.32 -2.80
CA ILE A 175 -13.63 -11.87 -1.92
C ILE A 175 -14.99 -11.52 -2.53
N PRO A 176 -15.79 -12.50 -2.98
CA PRO A 176 -17.15 -12.23 -3.43
C PRO A 176 -17.99 -11.74 -2.24
N ILE A 177 -18.79 -10.68 -2.44
CA ILE A 177 -19.69 -10.19 -1.40
C ILE A 177 -20.90 -11.13 -1.34
N PRO A 178 -21.12 -11.86 -0.24
CA PRO A 178 -22.24 -12.78 -0.13
C PRO A 178 -23.58 -12.04 -0.25
N GLN A 179 -24.56 -12.61 -0.97
CA GLN A 179 -25.91 -12.02 -1.07
C GLN A 179 -26.64 -12.07 0.26
N GLU A 180 -26.42 -13.15 1.01
CA GLU A 180 -26.94 -13.36 2.36
C GLU A 180 -25.80 -13.50 3.36
N GLU A 181 -26.11 -13.27 4.64
CA GLU A 181 -25.15 -13.48 5.73
C GLU A 181 -24.78 -14.97 5.81
N PRO A 182 -23.50 -15.36 5.74
CA PRO A 182 -23.05 -16.74 5.87
C PRO A 182 -23.52 -17.35 7.21
N ILE A 183 -23.95 -18.63 7.18
CA ILE A 183 -24.51 -19.31 8.36
C ILE A 183 -23.56 -19.28 9.56
N PHE A 184 -22.27 -19.47 9.32
CA PHE A 184 -21.28 -19.44 10.40
C PHE A 184 -21.12 -18.03 10.97
N TYR A 185 -21.31 -16.97 10.18
CA TYR A 185 -21.32 -15.58 10.66
C TYR A 185 -22.53 -15.30 11.55
N LYS A 186 -23.73 -15.83 11.20
CA LYS A 186 -24.93 -15.71 12.04
C LYS A 186 -24.69 -16.28 13.44
N LYS A 187 -24.05 -17.47 13.55
CA LYS A 187 -23.71 -18.09 14.82
C LYS A 187 -22.79 -17.24 15.68
N ILE A 188 -21.73 -16.69 15.05
CA ILE A 188 -20.77 -15.83 15.76
C ILE A 188 -21.43 -14.52 16.19
N ARG A 189 -22.26 -13.90 15.32
CA ARG A 189 -23.00 -12.68 15.65
C ARG A 189 -23.92 -12.86 16.85
N VAL A 190 -24.71 -13.91 16.87
CA VAL A 190 -25.63 -14.21 18.02
C VAL A 190 -24.82 -14.36 19.30
N ARG A 191 -23.74 -15.12 19.28
CA ARG A 191 -22.83 -15.27 20.43
C ARG A 191 -22.23 -13.96 20.87
N PHE A 192 -21.75 -13.16 19.89
CA PHE A 192 -21.16 -11.85 20.16
C PHE A 192 -22.16 -10.92 20.85
N GLU A 193 -23.39 -10.82 20.33
CA GLU A 193 -24.47 -9.99 20.89
C GLU A 193 -24.83 -10.39 22.33
N GLN A 194 -24.72 -11.67 22.65
CA GLN A 194 -24.99 -12.18 24.02
C GLN A 194 -23.85 -11.89 25.02
N GLN A 195 -22.60 -11.83 24.55
CA GLN A 195 -21.42 -11.78 25.43
C GLN A 195 -20.73 -10.43 25.51
N ASN A 196 -20.99 -9.51 24.56
CA ASN A 196 -20.23 -8.27 24.41
C ASN A 196 -21.11 -7.01 24.42
N HIS A 197 -22.03 -6.93 25.40
CA HIS A 197 -22.92 -5.76 25.56
C HIS A 197 -22.17 -4.43 25.75
N GLN A 198 -20.90 -4.48 26.18
CA GLN A 198 -20.05 -3.31 26.38
C GLN A 198 -19.42 -2.79 25.07
N LEU A 199 -19.57 -3.49 23.94
CA LEU A 199 -18.98 -3.10 22.66
C LEU A 199 -20.03 -2.52 21.75
N LYS A 200 -19.69 -1.39 21.11
CA LYS A 200 -20.58 -0.69 20.19
C LYS A 200 -19.93 -0.48 18.83
N VAL A 201 -20.65 -0.86 17.76
CA VAL A 201 -20.23 -0.57 16.38
C VAL A 201 -20.66 0.84 16.00
N LEU A 202 -19.73 1.64 15.53
CA LEU A 202 -19.98 2.98 14.99
C LEU A 202 -19.93 2.93 13.45
N GLU A 203 -20.99 3.47 12.84
CA GLU A 203 -21.12 3.68 11.40
C GLU A 203 -21.30 5.17 11.11
N PHE A 204 -20.74 5.63 10.01
CA PHE A 204 -20.64 7.06 9.75
C PHE A 204 -21.41 7.48 8.50
N SER A 205 -22.15 8.60 8.62
CA SER A 205 -22.87 9.24 7.51
C SER A 205 -22.12 10.44 6.92
N SER A 206 -21.11 10.96 7.62
CA SER A 206 -20.35 12.12 7.18
C SER A 206 -18.89 12.09 7.67
N ARG A 207 -17.98 12.71 6.90
CA ARG A 207 -16.57 12.85 7.26
C ARG A 207 -16.37 13.63 8.57
N ARG A 208 -17.25 14.59 8.88
CA ARG A 208 -17.19 15.35 10.14
C ARG A 208 -17.30 14.44 11.36
N LYS A 209 -18.14 13.41 11.29
CA LYS A 209 -18.30 12.43 12.37
C LYS A 209 -17.12 11.46 12.50
N VAL A 210 -16.32 11.28 11.45
CA VAL A 210 -15.11 10.44 11.47
C VAL A 210 -13.93 11.16 12.13
N LYS A 211 -13.81 12.48 11.96
CA LYS A 211 -12.64 13.26 12.41
C LYS A 211 -12.17 12.97 13.84
N PRO A 212 -13.05 12.88 14.87
CA PRO A 212 -12.60 12.61 16.24
C PRO A 212 -11.89 11.26 16.42
N TYR A 213 -12.13 10.31 15.51
CA TYR A 213 -11.60 8.94 15.61
C TYR A 213 -10.31 8.72 14.80
N ILE A 214 -9.86 9.71 14.03
CA ILE A 214 -8.67 9.55 13.16
C ILE A 214 -7.44 9.17 13.99
N ARG A 215 -7.06 9.99 14.97
CA ARG A 215 -5.90 9.71 15.83
C ARG A 215 -6.07 8.43 16.67
N PRO A 216 -7.23 8.16 17.33
CA PRO A 216 -7.46 6.86 17.99
C PRO A 216 -7.28 5.65 17.04
N VAL A 217 -7.78 5.71 15.81
CA VAL A 217 -7.59 4.65 14.81
C VAL A 217 -6.11 4.47 14.44
N LEU A 218 -5.39 5.56 14.15
CA LEU A 218 -3.98 5.49 13.77
C LEU A 218 -3.09 5.08 14.95
N ASN A 219 -3.45 5.42 16.19
CA ASN A 219 -2.80 4.89 17.38
C ASN A 219 -3.00 3.37 17.51
N LEU A 220 -4.20 2.87 17.21
CA LEU A 220 -4.45 1.42 17.18
C LEU A 220 -3.64 0.73 16.07
N VAL A 221 -3.45 1.36 14.90
CA VAL A 221 -2.50 0.90 13.87
C VAL A 221 -1.09 0.79 14.45
N ASN A 222 -0.60 1.84 15.11
CA ASN A 222 0.74 1.84 15.70
C ASN A 222 0.94 0.70 16.71
N GLN A 223 -0.08 0.37 17.48
CA GLN A 223 -0.02 -0.72 18.46
C GLN A 223 -0.05 -2.10 17.82
N THR A 224 -0.89 -2.27 16.78
CA THR A 224 -1.18 -3.60 16.22
C THR A 224 -0.27 -4.00 15.07
N PHE A 225 0.30 -3.03 14.34
CA PHE A 225 1.13 -3.27 13.17
C PHE A 225 2.64 -3.35 13.47
N ALA A 226 3.04 -3.19 14.73
CA ALA A 226 4.46 -3.19 15.13
C ALA A 226 5.24 -4.45 14.69
N GLY A 227 4.56 -5.59 14.52
CA GLY A 227 5.14 -6.85 14.02
C GLY A 227 5.09 -7.03 12.50
N ILE A 228 4.50 -6.09 11.74
CA ILE A 228 4.41 -6.18 10.27
C ILE A 228 5.74 -5.77 9.67
N TYR A 229 6.23 -6.57 8.70
CA TYR A 229 7.47 -6.28 8.00
C TYR A 229 7.42 -4.91 7.30
N GLY A 230 8.46 -4.11 7.48
CA GLY A 230 8.56 -2.77 6.91
C GLY A 230 7.79 -1.68 7.65
N PHE A 231 6.93 -2.04 8.63
CA PHE A 231 6.13 -1.07 9.39
C PHE A 231 7.01 -0.10 10.19
N TRP A 232 6.63 1.17 10.13
CA TRP A 232 7.14 2.21 11.00
C TRP A 232 5.95 3.00 11.59
N PRO A 233 5.89 3.20 12.93
CA PRO A 233 4.79 3.91 13.56
C PRO A 233 4.64 5.34 13.05
N PHE A 234 3.41 5.80 12.92
CA PHE A 234 3.11 7.20 12.66
C PHE A 234 3.48 8.08 13.87
N THR A 235 4.10 9.21 13.62
CA THR A 235 4.09 10.34 14.55
C THR A 235 2.74 11.06 14.49
N GLU A 236 2.41 11.89 15.48
CA GLU A 236 1.14 12.65 15.48
C GLU A 236 1.00 13.54 14.23
N ASP A 237 2.07 14.20 13.81
CA ASP A 237 2.08 15.02 12.61
C ASP A 237 1.86 14.19 11.34
N GLU A 238 2.45 12.99 11.27
CA GLU A 238 2.24 12.07 10.14
C GLU A 238 0.81 11.52 10.11
N MET A 239 0.16 11.35 11.27
CA MET A 239 -1.26 10.97 11.35
C MET A 239 -2.16 12.03 10.73
N ASP A 240 -1.92 13.30 11.04
CA ASP A 240 -2.69 14.40 10.47
C ASP A 240 -2.47 14.55 8.96
N ASP A 241 -1.22 14.44 8.51
CA ASP A 241 -0.87 14.47 7.09
C ASP A 241 -1.51 13.30 6.32
N PHE A 242 -1.46 12.10 6.88
CA PHE A 242 -2.10 10.91 6.31
C PHE A 242 -3.62 11.06 6.22
N ALA A 243 -4.25 11.55 7.29
CA ALA A 243 -5.68 11.79 7.30
C ALA A 243 -6.11 12.85 6.27
N ASN A 244 -5.38 13.96 6.20
CA ASN A 244 -5.66 15.03 5.25
C ASN A 244 -5.51 14.56 3.80
N ARG A 245 -4.56 13.65 3.52
CA ARG A 245 -4.32 13.11 2.19
C ARG A 245 -5.40 12.13 1.73
N TYR A 246 -5.88 11.25 2.60
CA TYR A 246 -6.72 10.11 2.20
C TYR A 246 -8.20 10.25 2.58
N LEU A 247 -8.54 11.02 3.62
CA LEU A 247 -9.93 11.11 4.11
C LEU A 247 -10.91 11.64 3.05
N TYR A 248 -10.46 12.50 2.13
CA TYR A 248 -11.32 13.02 1.06
C TYR A 248 -11.68 11.98 -0.01
N LEU A 249 -10.89 10.92 -0.15
CA LEU A 249 -11.17 9.81 -1.06
C LEU A 249 -12.10 8.76 -0.44
N ILE A 250 -12.12 8.64 0.89
CA ILE A 250 -12.86 7.62 1.60
C ILE A 250 -14.32 8.05 1.78
N ASN A 251 -15.25 7.17 1.41
CA ASN A 251 -16.66 7.35 1.74
C ASN A 251 -16.91 6.88 3.17
N PRO A 252 -17.44 7.73 4.08
CA PRO A 252 -17.65 7.38 5.49
C PRO A 252 -18.44 6.09 5.73
N ARG A 253 -19.34 5.70 4.82
CA ARG A 253 -20.09 4.44 4.91
C ARG A 253 -19.22 3.18 4.91
N PHE A 254 -17.98 3.27 4.42
CA PHE A 254 -17.01 2.18 4.40
C PHE A 254 -15.97 2.28 5.54
N ILE A 255 -16.30 3.03 6.57
CA ILE A 255 -15.55 3.08 7.83
C ILE A 255 -16.41 2.44 8.89
N LYS A 256 -15.89 1.40 9.56
CA LYS A 256 -16.49 0.74 10.70
C LYS A 256 -15.52 0.81 11.85
N LEU A 257 -15.99 1.28 12.99
CA LEU A 257 -15.22 1.27 14.23
C LEU A 257 -16.00 0.47 15.27
N MET A 258 -15.27 -0.13 16.20
CA MET A 258 -15.85 -0.69 17.42
C MET A 258 -15.22 -0.01 18.62
N VAL A 259 -16.04 0.42 19.55
CA VAL A 259 -15.60 1.10 20.77
C VAL A 259 -16.10 0.35 22.00
N ASN A 260 -15.32 0.43 23.11
CA ASN A 260 -15.71 -0.07 24.41
C ASN A 260 -16.56 0.95 25.20
N ASN A 261 -16.92 0.64 26.46
CA ASN A 261 -17.69 1.52 27.33
C ASN A 261 -16.99 2.85 27.67
N GLN A 262 -15.67 2.89 27.58
CA GLN A 262 -14.86 4.11 27.75
C GLN A 262 -14.77 4.93 26.45
N ASN A 263 -15.50 4.50 25.39
CA ASN A 263 -15.45 5.10 24.05
C ASN A 263 -14.06 5.01 23.38
N GLU A 264 -13.23 4.07 23.81
CA GLU A 264 -11.94 3.78 23.19
C GLU A 264 -12.10 2.89 21.95
N VAL A 265 -11.35 3.17 20.88
CA VAL A 265 -11.39 2.37 19.66
C VAL A 265 -10.64 1.05 19.87
N VAL A 266 -11.37 -0.07 19.82
CA VAL A 266 -10.82 -1.42 20.02
C VAL A 266 -10.74 -2.23 18.73
N ALA A 267 -11.46 -1.83 17.69
CA ALA A 267 -11.33 -2.41 16.36
C ALA A 267 -11.77 -1.41 15.29
N PHE A 268 -11.23 -1.56 14.09
CA PHE A 268 -11.70 -0.81 12.92
C PHE A 268 -11.47 -1.59 11.62
N VAL A 269 -12.22 -1.23 10.59
CA VAL A 269 -11.97 -1.58 9.20
C VAL A 269 -12.35 -0.39 8.31
N ILE A 270 -11.47 -0.07 7.36
CA ILE A 270 -11.62 1.03 6.42
C ILE A 270 -11.55 0.48 5.01
N GLY A 271 -12.59 0.76 4.22
CA GLY A 271 -12.64 0.43 2.81
C GLY A 271 -12.80 1.68 1.93
N MET A 272 -12.46 1.53 0.67
CA MET A 272 -12.62 2.55 -0.36
C MET A 272 -13.11 1.91 -1.65
N SER A 273 -14.09 2.54 -2.31
CA SER A 273 -14.44 2.10 -3.68
C SER A 273 -13.22 2.16 -4.58
N ASP A 274 -13.03 1.15 -5.42
CA ASP A 274 -11.96 1.20 -6.42
C ASP A 274 -12.16 2.40 -7.37
N ILE A 275 -11.09 3.17 -7.54
CA ILE A 275 -11.05 4.40 -8.34
C ILE A 275 -10.07 4.31 -9.52
N SER A 276 -9.45 3.15 -9.72
CA SER A 276 -8.37 2.93 -10.68
C SER A 276 -8.72 3.38 -12.09
N LYS A 277 -9.91 3.01 -12.61
CA LYS A 277 -10.40 3.47 -13.92
C LYS A 277 -10.56 4.98 -14.02
N GLY A 278 -10.87 5.63 -12.90
CA GLY A 278 -10.99 7.09 -12.84
C GLY A 278 -9.62 7.77 -12.94
N ILE A 279 -8.62 7.23 -12.25
CA ILE A 279 -7.24 7.72 -12.30
C ILE A 279 -6.66 7.50 -13.69
N GLN A 280 -6.87 6.31 -14.29
CA GLN A 280 -6.45 6.03 -15.68
C GLN A 280 -7.03 7.07 -16.65
N LYS A 281 -8.34 7.32 -16.58
CA LYS A 281 -9.01 8.30 -17.44
C LYS A 281 -8.50 9.72 -17.20
N ALA A 282 -8.17 10.05 -15.98
CA ALA A 282 -7.57 11.33 -15.59
C ALA A 282 -6.07 11.41 -15.92
N ARG A 283 -5.44 10.30 -16.36
CA ARG A 283 -3.99 10.18 -16.62
C ARG A 283 -3.16 10.65 -15.43
N GLY A 284 -3.62 10.39 -14.19
CA GLY A 284 -2.92 10.81 -12.96
C GLY A 284 -3.11 12.29 -12.57
N TYR A 285 -3.82 13.10 -13.36
CA TYR A 285 -4.05 14.53 -13.07
C TYR A 285 -5.43 14.76 -12.44
N LEU A 286 -5.47 15.39 -11.26
CA LEU A 286 -6.74 15.74 -10.59
C LEU A 286 -7.42 16.95 -11.22
N LEU A 287 -6.64 17.95 -11.62
CA LEU A 287 -7.15 19.20 -12.18
C LEU A 287 -6.96 19.24 -13.70
N PRO A 288 -7.85 19.94 -14.43
CA PRO A 288 -9.05 20.60 -13.93
C PRO A 288 -10.26 19.65 -13.71
N PHE A 289 -10.34 18.50 -14.40
CA PHE A 289 -11.53 17.63 -14.39
C PHE A 289 -11.27 16.19 -13.93
N GLY A 290 -10.03 15.84 -13.60
CA GLY A 290 -9.66 14.46 -13.22
C GLY A 290 -10.41 13.97 -11.99
N PHE A 291 -10.64 14.82 -10.98
CA PHE A 291 -11.42 14.48 -9.80
C PHE A 291 -12.84 14.00 -10.13
N ILE A 292 -13.48 14.54 -11.19
CA ILE A 292 -14.81 14.10 -11.62
C ILE A 292 -14.76 12.66 -12.14
N HIS A 293 -13.70 12.30 -12.91
CA HIS A 293 -13.51 10.94 -13.39
C HIS A 293 -13.32 9.96 -12.23
N ILE A 294 -12.53 10.33 -11.22
CA ILE A 294 -12.28 9.53 -10.01
C ILE A 294 -13.57 9.30 -9.22
N LEU A 295 -14.34 10.37 -8.95
CA LEU A 295 -15.61 10.25 -8.23
C LEU A 295 -16.64 9.40 -8.98
N LYS A 296 -16.75 9.58 -10.30
CA LYS A 296 -17.64 8.76 -11.14
C LYS A 296 -17.22 7.30 -11.16
N ALA A 297 -15.92 7.03 -11.26
CA ALA A 297 -15.39 5.66 -11.23
C ALA A 297 -15.70 4.99 -9.89
N GLY A 298 -15.43 5.63 -8.75
CA GLY A 298 -15.74 5.11 -7.43
C GLY A 298 -17.23 4.78 -7.22
N LYS A 299 -18.14 5.60 -7.77
CA LYS A 299 -19.58 5.31 -7.73
C LYS A 299 -19.97 4.09 -8.59
N LYS A 300 -19.35 3.93 -9.78
CA LYS A 300 -19.68 2.86 -10.74
C LYS A 300 -18.96 1.55 -10.44
N SER A 301 -17.82 1.60 -9.77
CA SER A 301 -17.03 0.41 -9.48
C SER A 301 -17.84 -0.62 -8.69
N LYS A 302 -17.70 -1.88 -9.06
CA LYS A 302 -18.27 -3.03 -8.35
C LYS A 302 -17.32 -3.55 -7.26
N GLN A 303 -16.12 -3.00 -7.17
CA GLN A 303 -15.09 -3.40 -6.22
C GLN A 303 -14.98 -2.40 -5.05
N LEU A 304 -14.78 -2.95 -3.85
CA LEU A 304 -14.39 -2.25 -2.64
C LEU A 304 -13.01 -2.73 -2.21
N ASN A 305 -12.06 -1.84 -2.04
CA ASN A 305 -10.73 -2.16 -1.53
C ASN A 305 -10.71 -1.97 -0.01
N LEU A 306 -10.30 -2.97 0.75
CA LEU A 306 -10.05 -2.85 2.18
C LEU A 306 -8.64 -2.27 2.34
N LEU A 307 -8.54 -1.07 2.89
CA LEU A 307 -7.25 -0.39 2.99
C LEU A 307 -6.51 -0.70 4.29
N LEU A 308 -7.25 -0.71 5.41
CA LEU A 308 -6.70 -0.91 6.75
C LEU A 308 -7.74 -1.58 7.63
N GLY A 309 -7.30 -2.47 8.52
CA GLY A 309 -8.13 -3.06 9.54
C GLY A 309 -7.27 -3.56 10.70
N ALA A 310 -7.75 -3.37 11.93
CA ALA A 310 -7.06 -3.88 13.11
C ALA A 310 -8.03 -4.16 14.25
N ILE A 311 -7.63 -5.07 15.12
CA ILE A 311 -8.30 -5.41 16.38
C ILE A 311 -7.26 -5.35 17.49
N HIS A 312 -7.55 -4.59 18.54
CA HIS A 312 -6.70 -4.50 19.71
C HIS A 312 -6.42 -5.92 20.29
N PRO A 313 -5.18 -6.23 20.69
CA PRO A 313 -4.81 -7.58 21.13
C PRO A 313 -5.75 -8.20 22.17
N ASP A 314 -6.20 -7.44 23.15
CA ASP A 314 -7.11 -7.90 24.23
C ASP A 314 -8.52 -8.28 23.73
N TYR A 315 -8.85 -7.90 22.50
CA TYR A 315 -10.17 -8.14 21.89
C TYR A 315 -10.10 -9.14 20.73
N GLN A 316 -8.92 -9.66 20.40
CA GLN A 316 -8.77 -10.69 19.36
C GLN A 316 -9.44 -12.01 19.77
N GLY A 317 -9.91 -12.77 18.78
CA GLY A 317 -10.58 -14.06 19.00
C GLY A 317 -11.99 -13.97 19.61
N LYS A 318 -12.54 -12.77 19.79
CA LYS A 318 -13.89 -12.53 20.35
C LYS A 318 -14.95 -12.29 19.27
N GLY A 319 -14.63 -12.52 17.98
CA GLY A 319 -15.57 -12.38 16.85
C GLY A 319 -15.76 -10.95 16.34
N LEU A 320 -14.90 -9.99 16.75
CA LEU A 320 -15.00 -8.60 16.30
C LEU A 320 -14.76 -8.49 14.79
N ASP A 321 -13.84 -9.26 14.24
CA ASP A 321 -13.54 -9.41 12.81
C ASP A 321 -14.81 -9.77 12.01
N VAL A 322 -15.56 -10.76 12.49
CA VAL A 322 -16.81 -11.19 11.85
C VAL A 322 -17.86 -10.07 11.87
N ILE A 323 -18.06 -9.42 13.03
CA ILE A 323 -19.03 -8.31 13.14
C ILE A 323 -18.65 -7.16 12.22
N MET A 324 -17.37 -6.77 12.17
CA MET A 324 -16.88 -5.75 11.30
C MET A 324 -17.05 -6.13 9.81
N GLY A 325 -16.77 -7.41 9.47
CA GLY A 325 -16.98 -7.98 8.15
C GLY A 325 -18.44 -7.92 7.70
N ILE A 326 -19.39 -8.36 8.55
CA ILE A 326 -20.84 -8.29 8.29
C ILE A 326 -21.25 -6.84 7.97
N LYS A 327 -20.86 -5.89 8.83
CA LYS A 327 -21.19 -4.47 8.63
C LYS A 327 -20.57 -3.89 7.36
N MET A 328 -19.39 -4.35 6.99
CA MET A 328 -18.74 -3.95 5.74
C MET A 328 -19.47 -4.55 4.53
N PHE A 329 -19.78 -5.85 4.53
CA PHE A 329 -20.57 -6.50 3.47
C PHE A 329 -21.92 -5.81 3.27
N ASP A 330 -22.65 -5.49 4.36
CA ASP A 330 -23.92 -4.79 4.29
C ASP A 330 -23.78 -3.41 3.62
N SER A 331 -22.77 -2.66 3.99
CA SER A 331 -22.53 -1.34 3.40
C SER A 331 -22.08 -1.42 1.94
N ALA A 332 -21.29 -2.45 1.61
CA ALA A 332 -20.85 -2.71 0.25
C ALA A 332 -22.00 -3.13 -0.65
N ARG A 333 -22.88 -4.04 -0.21
CA ARG A 333 -24.11 -4.44 -0.93
C ARG A 333 -25.04 -3.25 -1.19
N ARG A 334 -25.34 -2.46 -0.15
CA ARG A 334 -26.14 -1.22 -0.31
C ARG A 334 -25.53 -0.22 -1.26
N ALA A 335 -24.23 -0.26 -1.47
CA ALA A 335 -23.52 0.57 -2.45
C ALA A 335 -23.37 -0.09 -3.83
N GLY A 336 -23.99 -1.27 -4.04
CA GLY A 336 -23.96 -2.02 -5.31
C GLY A 336 -22.59 -2.63 -5.62
N LYS A 337 -21.76 -2.89 -4.60
CA LYS A 337 -20.51 -3.63 -4.74
C LYS A 337 -20.77 -5.13 -4.76
N THR A 338 -19.95 -5.86 -5.51
CA THR A 338 -20.06 -7.32 -5.67
C THR A 338 -18.81 -8.07 -5.23
N VAL A 339 -17.69 -7.35 -5.11
CA VAL A 339 -16.40 -7.92 -4.76
C VAL A 339 -15.62 -7.00 -3.83
N ILE A 340 -14.87 -7.61 -2.92
CA ILE A 340 -13.88 -6.93 -2.07
C ILE A 340 -12.48 -7.36 -2.52
N ASP A 341 -11.57 -6.39 -2.60
CA ASP A 341 -10.13 -6.55 -2.65
C ASP A 341 -9.58 -6.40 -1.23
N SER A 342 -8.83 -7.39 -0.72
CA SER A 342 -8.32 -7.37 0.65
C SER A 342 -7.20 -6.36 0.86
N HIS A 343 -6.65 -5.81 -0.24
CA HIS A 343 -5.35 -5.16 -0.24
C HIS A 343 -4.22 -6.11 0.17
N LEU A 344 -3.01 -5.59 0.43
CA LEU A 344 -1.82 -6.40 0.67
C LEU A 344 -1.86 -7.06 2.06
N GLU A 345 -1.70 -8.40 2.09
CA GLU A 345 -1.58 -9.20 3.30
C GLU A 345 -0.29 -10.01 3.28
N LEU A 346 0.44 -10.05 4.39
CA LEU A 346 1.63 -10.90 4.49
C LEU A 346 1.29 -12.37 4.28
N GLU A 347 2.05 -13.09 3.47
CA GLU A 347 1.83 -14.53 3.21
C GLU A 347 1.81 -15.38 4.49
N HIS A 348 2.49 -14.94 5.55
CA HIS A 348 2.56 -15.62 6.84
C HIS A 348 1.43 -15.24 7.81
N ASN A 349 0.55 -14.31 7.43
CA ASN A 349 -0.60 -13.95 8.26
C ASN A 349 -1.74 -14.97 8.10
N HIS A 350 -1.47 -16.21 8.55
CA HIS A 350 -2.38 -17.35 8.38
C HIS A 350 -3.77 -17.11 8.96
N LYS A 351 -3.89 -16.34 10.05
CA LYS A 351 -5.19 -16.04 10.68
C LYS A 351 -6.07 -15.20 9.75
N VAL A 352 -5.57 -14.08 9.27
CA VAL A 352 -6.32 -13.19 8.36
C VAL A 352 -6.61 -13.90 7.05
N ARG A 353 -5.65 -14.63 6.49
CA ARG A 353 -5.85 -15.41 5.26
C ARG A 353 -6.96 -16.44 5.41
N ALA A 354 -6.98 -17.21 6.50
CA ALA A 354 -8.04 -18.18 6.76
C ALA A 354 -9.43 -17.53 6.86
N GLU A 355 -9.54 -16.33 7.44
CA GLU A 355 -10.81 -15.59 7.46
C GLU A 355 -11.25 -15.16 6.05
N MET A 356 -10.34 -14.71 5.20
CA MET A 356 -10.64 -14.36 3.81
C MET A 356 -11.13 -15.59 3.02
N GLU A 357 -10.47 -16.74 3.20
CA GLU A 357 -10.80 -18.00 2.53
C GLU A 357 -12.16 -18.57 2.97
N LYS A 358 -12.52 -18.45 4.27
CA LYS A 358 -13.83 -18.89 4.79
C LYS A 358 -15.02 -18.18 4.14
N VAL A 359 -14.85 -16.96 3.68
CA VAL A 359 -15.90 -16.20 2.98
C VAL A 359 -15.81 -16.32 1.45
N GLY A 360 -15.03 -17.28 0.96
CA GLY A 360 -14.88 -17.57 -0.47
C GLY A 360 -13.86 -16.71 -1.17
N GLY A 361 -12.98 -16.06 -0.40
CA GLY A 361 -11.85 -15.31 -0.94
C GLY A 361 -10.82 -16.23 -1.60
N ARG A 362 -10.24 -15.76 -2.69
CA ARG A 362 -9.13 -16.42 -3.37
C ARG A 362 -8.00 -15.44 -3.64
N VAL A 363 -6.77 -15.89 -3.47
CA VAL A 363 -5.60 -15.10 -3.88
C VAL A 363 -5.68 -14.87 -5.40
N TYR A 364 -5.52 -13.62 -5.81
CA TYR A 364 -5.54 -13.26 -7.23
C TYR A 364 -4.37 -12.38 -7.65
N LYS A 365 -3.64 -11.79 -6.67
CA LYS A 365 -2.37 -11.09 -6.89
C LYS A 365 -1.37 -11.50 -5.84
N ARG A 366 -0.11 -11.46 -6.23
CA ARG A 366 1.03 -11.63 -5.33
C ARG A 366 2.07 -10.57 -5.65
N PHE A 367 2.65 -9.99 -4.60
CA PHE A 367 3.75 -9.06 -4.71
C PHE A 367 4.93 -9.63 -3.94
N ARG A 368 6.15 -9.50 -4.48
CA ARG A 368 7.35 -10.06 -3.89
C ARG A 368 8.34 -8.98 -3.53
N ILE A 369 8.78 -8.99 -2.26
CA ILE A 369 9.91 -8.23 -1.78
C ILE A 369 11.13 -9.15 -1.80
N PHE A 370 12.23 -8.64 -2.29
CA PHE A 370 13.50 -9.34 -2.43
C PHE A 370 14.54 -8.85 -1.45
N GLU A 371 15.55 -9.67 -1.18
CA GLU A 371 16.73 -9.26 -0.42
C GLU A 371 18.01 -9.84 -1.03
N LYS A 372 19.13 -9.14 -0.80
CA LYS A 372 20.48 -9.55 -1.22
C LYS A 372 21.50 -9.02 -0.22
N PRO A 373 22.44 -9.85 0.29
CA PRO A 373 23.57 -9.36 1.05
C PRO A 373 24.46 -8.43 0.23
N LEU A 374 25.07 -7.45 0.88
CA LEU A 374 26.06 -6.54 0.31
C LEU A 374 27.44 -6.91 0.87
N TYR A 375 28.15 -7.77 0.17
CA TYR A 375 29.54 -8.15 0.51
C TYR A 375 30.56 -7.16 -0.07
#